data_146dd3e7fd4fd2268be6bedc54df0d44
#
_entry.id   146dd3e7fd4fd2268be6bedc54df0d44
#
_cell.length_a   1.000
_cell.length_b   1.000
_cell.length_c   1.000
_cell.angle_alpha   90.00
_cell.angle_beta   90.00
_cell.angle_gamma   90.00
#
_symmetry.space_group_name_H-M   'P 1'
#
loop_
_entity.id
_entity.type
_entity.pdbx_description
1 polymer ?
#
loop_
_entity_poly.entity_id
_entity_poly.type
_entity_poly.pdbx_seq_one_letter_code
_entity_poly.pdbx_strand_id
1 'polypeptide(L)'
;VISSVRGQVLAISLDHAVIEVGGVGLAVRTTPATLATLRRGEEARLSTTLVVREDSLTLFGFATDEARELFGLLQTVTGVGPKLALAVLAVLEPDKLCAALAEGNITVLTQVPGVGRKGAERLVIELRDKVGALLPSASLPGVDHDQVRGQVVEALLGLGFPAKQAEAAVESVLADGGGDTATVLRQALAGLGRKK
;
A
#
# COMPACT_ATOMS: atom_id res chain seq x y z
N VAL A 1 11.20 -2.13 10.83
CA VAL A 1 10.84 -1.96 9.41
C VAL A 1 11.18 -0.53 8.99
N ILE A 2 11.73 -0.33 7.79
CA ILE A 2 12.02 0.99 7.22
C ILE A 2 10.86 1.32 6.26
N SER A 3 9.93 2.17 6.72
CA SER A 3 8.70 2.49 5.98
C SER A 3 8.82 3.71 5.07
N SER A 4 9.79 4.58 5.34
CA SER A 4 10.11 5.71 4.47
C SER A 4 11.56 6.14 4.66
N VAL A 5 12.13 6.73 3.63
CA VAL A 5 13.42 7.41 3.68
C VAL A 5 13.26 8.83 3.15
N ARG A 6 13.95 9.78 3.77
CA ARG A 6 14.00 11.18 3.32
C ARG A 6 15.42 11.67 3.44
N GLY A 7 15.95 12.26 2.38
CA GLY A 7 17.29 12.81 2.37
C GLY A 7 17.74 13.20 0.97
N GLN A 8 19.01 13.57 0.86
CA GLN A 8 19.59 14.02 -0.40
C GLN A 8 19.85 12.85 -1.34
N VAL A 9 19.51 13.00 -2.60
CA VAL A 9 19.81 12.03 -3.66
C VAL A 9 21.29 12.14 -4.04
N LEU A 10 22.10 11.17 -3.64
CA LEU A 10 23.52 11.11 -3.95
C LEU A 10 23.80 10.59 -5.36
N ALA A 11 23.08 9.57 -5.78
CA ALA A 11 23.24 8.92 -7.09
C ALA A 11 21.92 8.35 -7.60
N ILE A 12 21.79 8.29 -8.92
CA ILE A 12 20.68 7.64 -9.63
C ILE A 12 21.29 6.68 -10.63
N SER A 13 20.89 5.40 -10.54
CA SER A 13 21.27 4.30 -11.43
C SER A 13 20.06 3.84 -12.24
N LEU A 14 20.20 2.77 -13.02
CA LEU A 14 19.11 2.26 -13.88
C LEU A 14 17.99 1.56 -13.07
N ASP A 15 18.31 1.02 -11.89
CA ASP A 15 17.40 0.20 -11.08
C ASP A 15 17.29 0.64 -9.61
N HIS A 16 18.08 1.65 -9.21
CA HIS A 16 18.09 2.17 -7.84
C HIS A 16 18.58 3.62 -7.76
N ALA A 17 18.23 4.28 -6.67
CA ALA A 17 18.84 5.54 -6.24
C ALA A 17 19.51 5.37 -4.89
N VAL A 18 20.52 6.21 -4.61
CA VAL A 18 21.15 6.29 -3.29
C VAL A 18 20.66 7.56 -2.60
N ILE A 19 19.99 7.38 -1.47
CA ILE A 19 19.46 8.46 -0.64
C ILE A 19 20.30 8.54 0.64
N GLU A 20 20.83 9.73 0.94
CA GLU A 20 21.59 9.97 2.17
C GLU A 20 20.65 10.29 3.32
N VAL A 21 20.74 9.49 4.38
CA VAL A 21 19.97 9.69 5.61
C VAL A 21 20.94 9.73 6.79
N GLY A 22 21.11 10.90 7.39
CA GLY A 22 22.00 11.05 8.55
C GLY A 22 23.46 10.64 8.29
N GLY A 23 24.00 10.92 7.10
CA GLY A 23 25.34 10.58 6.69
C GLY A 23 25.51 9.14 6.18
N VAL A 24 24.42 8.37 6.07
CA VAL A 24 24.43 7.00 5.52
C VAL A 24 23.73 6.98 4.17
N GLY A 25 24.42 6.51 3.11
CA GLY A 25 23.85 6.31 1.79
C GLY A 25 23.08 5.00 1.71
N LEU A 26 21.76 5.08 1.57
CA LEU A 26 20.87 3.94 1.41
C LEU A 26 20.57 3.70 -0.08
N ALA A 27 20.96 2.53 -0.59
CA ALA A 27 20.60 2.10 -1.94
C ALA A 27 19.14 1.62 -1.95
N VAL A 28 18.27 2.33 -2.64
CA VAL A 28 16.82 2.06 -2.72
C VAL A 28 16.46 1.61 -4.12
N ARG A 29 16.09 0.35 -4.29
CA ARG A 29 15.58 -0.17 -5.56
C ARG A 29 14.19 0.37 -5.84
N THR A 30 13.96 0.79 -7.08
CA THR A 30 12.68 1.42 -7.42
C THR A 30 12.33 1.26 -8.89
N THR A 31 11.14 1.73 -9.27
CA THR A 31 10.66 1.71 -10.65
C THR A 31 11.29 2.84 -11.48
N PRO A 32 11.38 2.67 -12.82
CA PRO A 32 11.82 3.73 -13.71
C PRO A 32 11.00 5.03 -13.57
N ALA A 33 9.70 4.91 -13.35
CA ALA A 33 8.82 6.06 -13.12
C ALA A 33 9.23 6.85 -11.88
N THR A 34 9.51 6.17 -10.77
CA THR A 34 10.01 6.81 -9.56
C THR A 34 11.40 7.43 -9.76
N LEU A 35 12.33 6.73 -10.45
CA LEU A 35 13.66 7.28 -10.76
C LEU A 35 13.57 8.58 -11.58
N ALA A 36 12.62 8.66 -12.50
CA ALA A 36 12.41 9.86 -13.33
C ALA A 36 11.99 11.09 -12.52
N THR A 37 11.41 10.93 -11.33
CA THR A 37 11.04 12.04 -10.45
C THR A 37 12.21 12.56 -9.61
N LEU A 38 13.29 11.79 -9.47
CA LEU A 38 14.43 12.13 -8.63
C LEU A 38 15.42 13.05 -9.37
N ARG A 39 16.10 13.89 -8.60
CA ARG A 39 17.19 14.74 -9.11
C ARG A 39 18.39 14.63 -8.16
N ARG A 40 19.57 14.37 -8.73
CA ARG A 40 20.80 14.30 -7.94
C ARG A 40 21.08 15.64 -7.26
N GLY A 41 21.41 15.59 -5.97
CA GLY A 41 21.67 16.76 -5.15
C GLY A 41 20.43 17.37 -4.49
N GLU A 42 19.23 17.00 -4.93
CA GLU A 42 17.96 17.45 -4.33
C GLU A 42 17.52 16.50 -3.21
N GLU A 43 16.69 17.02 -2.33
CA GLU A 43 16.04 16.20 -1.29
C GLU A 43 14.87 15.42 -1.90
N ALA A 44 14.78 14.14 -1.56
CA ALA A 44 13.67 13.28 -1.95
C ALA A 44 13.13 12.50 -0.75
N ARG A 45 11.85 12.18 -0.80
CA ARG A 45 11.19 11.23 0.10
C ARG A 45 10.66 10.06 -0.71
N LEU A 46 10.96 8.85 -0.25
CA LEU A 46 10.42 7.61 -0.82
C LEU A 46 9.71 6.81 0.27
N SER A 47 8.55 6.28 -0.07
CA SER A 47 7.85 5.28 0.75
C SER A 47 8.51 3.92 0.52
N THR A 48 8.96 3.24 1.57
CA THR A 48 9.87 2.10 1.43
C THR A 48 9.34 0.82 2.07
N THR A 49 9.84 -0.31 1.56
CA THR A 49 9.67 -1.64 2.14
C THR A 49 11.03 -2.32 2.20
N LEU A 50 11.43 -2.77 3.39
CA LEU A 50 12.63 -3.57 3.58
C LEU A 50 12.31 -5.05 3.40
N VAL A 51 12.97 -5.68 2.45
CA VAL A 51 12.93 -7.14 2.24
C VAL A 51 14.18 -7.75 2.84
N VAL A 52 14.00 -8.60 3.84
CA VAL A 52 15.06 -9.31 4.55
C VAL A 52 15.10 -10.75 4.07
N ARG A 53 16.30 -11.23 3.70
CA ARG A 53 16.59 -12.62 3.35
C ARG A 53 17.80 -13.08 4.14
N GLU A 54 18.12 -14.36 4.11
CA GLU A 54 19.27 -14.94 4.84
C GLU A 54 20.59 -14.27 4.46
N ASP A 55 20.75 -13.89 3.18
CA ASP A 55 21.99 -13.39 2.59
C ASP A 55 21.92 -11.91 2.18
N SER A 56 20.77 -11.24 2.34
CA SER A 56 20.59 -9.88 1.81
C SER A 56 19.52 -9.06 2.53
N LEU A 57 19.79 -7.75 2.61
CA LEU A 57 18.84 -6.71 2.98
C LEU A 57 18.62 -5.84 1.76
N THR A 58 17.42 -5.80 1.23
CA THR A 58 17.08 -4.99 0.06
C THR A 58 15.98 -4.01 0.39
N LEU A 59 16.27 -2.73 0.20
CA LEU A 59 15.28 -1.66 0.37
C LEU A 59 14.64 -1.35 -0.98
N PHE A 60 13.32 -1.46 -1.04
CA PHE A 60 12.50 -1.05 -2.17
C PHE A 60 11.80 0.25 -1.84
N GLY A 61 11.72 1.19 -2.79
CA GLY A 61 11.13 2.49 -2.57
C GLY A 61 10.23 2.93 -3.72
N PHE A 62 9.26 3.75 -3.40
CA PHE A 62 8.22 4.21 -4.32
C PHE A 62 7.93 5.69 -4.06
N ALA A 63 7.46 6.39 -5.09
CA ALA A 63 7.09 7.80 -4.97
C ALA A 63 5.86 8.01 -4.08
N THR A 64 4.97 7.03 -4.01
CA THR A 64 3.70 7.11 -3.26
C THR A 64 3.53 5.92 -2.30
N ASP A 65 2.70 6.12 -1.27
CA ASP A 65 2.35 5.05 -0.33
C ASP A 65 1.51 3.95 -1.00
N GLU A 66 0.63 4.32 -1.95
CA GLU A 66 -0.20 3.38 -2.70
C GLU A 66 0.66 2.39 -3.50
N ALA A 67 1.69 2.88 -4.20
CA ALA A 67 2.61 2.01 -4.93
C ALA A 67 3.37 1.06 -3.99
N ARG A 68 3.76 1.53 -2.79
CA ARG A 68 4.36 0.71 -1.75
C ARG A 68 3.40 -0.36 -1.23
N GLU A 69 2.13 -0.02 -1.02
CA GLU A 69 1.10 -0.96 -0.55
C GLU A 69 0.80 -2.02 -1.60
N LEU A 70 0.66 -1.62 -2.87
CA LEU A 70 0.51 -2.55 -4.00
C LEU A 70 1.72 -3.48 -4.13
N PHE A 71 2.95 -2.97 -3.91
CA PHE A 71 4.14 -3.81 -3.87
C PHE A 71 4.05 -4.89 -2.78
N GLY A 72 3.58 -4.52 -1.59
CA GLY A 72 3.33 -5.47 -0.51
C GLY A 72 2.24 -6.47 -0.85
N LEU A 73 1.13 -5.99 -1.38
CA LEU A 73 -0.03 -6.79 -1.75
C LEU A 73 0.30 -7.83 -2.85
N LEU A 74 1.04 -7.43 -3.88
CA LEU A 74 1.51 -8.34 -4.94
C LEU A 74 2.31 -9.52 -4.37
N GLN A 75 3.14 -9.28 -3.35
CA GLN A 75 3.96 -10.32 -2.73
C GLN A 75 3.17 -11.31 -1.86
N THR A 76 1.90 -11.05 -1.56
CA THR A 76 1.02 -12.02 -0.89
C THR A 76 0.60 -13.15 -1.83
N VAL A 77 0.72 -12.94 -3.14
CA VAL A 77 0.34 -13.93 -4.15
C VAL A 77 1.43 -14.98 -4.30
N THR A 78 1.06 -16.24 -4.24
CA THR A 78 2.00 -17.37 -4.38
C THR A 78 2.76 -17.31 -5.70
N GLY A 79 4.10 -17.28 -5.61
CA GLY A 79 4.99 -17.21 -6.77
C GLY A 79 5.34 -15.78 -7.21
N VAL A 80 4.83 -14.75 -6.54
CA VAL A 80 5.19 -13.36 -6.77
C VAL A 80 6.20 -12.90 -5.71
N GLY A 81 7.47 -12.88 -6.08
CA GLY A 81 8.52 -12.33 -5.23
C GLY A 81 8.76 -10.83 -5.48
N PRO A 82 9.62 -10.17 -4.68
CA PRO A 82 9.86 -8.73 -4.77
C PRO A 82 10.36 -8.27 -6.14
N LYS A 83 11.15 -9.09 -6.85
CA LYS A 83 11.60 -8.76 -8.22
C LYS A 83 10.44 -8.69 -9.21
N LEU A 84 9.51 -9.65 -9.13
CA LEU A 84 8.34 -9.68 -10.01
C LEU A 84 7.35 -8.59 -9.63
N ALA A 85 7.11 -8.36 -8.33
CA ALA A 85 6.27 -7.27 -7.86
C ALA A 85 6.76 -5.90 -8.33
N LEU A 86 8.10 -5.68 -8.28
CA LEU A 86 8.70 -4.46 -8.80
C LEU A 86 8.52 -4.34 -10.33
N ALA A 87 8.69 -5.45 -11.08
CA ALA A 87 8.48 -5.48 -12.53
C ALA A 87 7.04 -5.16 -12.92
N VAL A 88 6.05 -5.64 -12.15
CA VAL A 88 4.63 -5.29 -12.34
C VAL A 88 4.44 -3.78 -12.21
N LEU A 89 4.94 -3.16 -11.14
CA LEU A 89 4.82 -1.71 -10.91
C LEU A 89 5.72 -0.86 -11.82
N ALA A 90 6.72 -1.45 -12.46
CA ALA A 90 7.54 -0.76 -13.47
C ALA A 90 6.82 -0.64 -14.83
N VAL A 91 5.92 -1.59 -15.15
CA VAL A 91 5.17 -1.63 -16.42
C VAL A 91 3.77 -1.05 -16.25
N LEU A 92 3.11 -1.33 -15.13
CA LEU A 92 1.75 -0.89 -14.84
C LEU A 92 1.76 0.10 -13.69
N GLU A 93 1.36 1.33 -13.97
CA GLU A 93 1.12 2.32 -12.91
C GLU A 93 0.02 1.83 -11.95
N PRO A 94 0.03 2.29 -10.68
CA PRO A 94 -0.91 1.82 -9.65
C PRO A 94 -2.37 1.77 -10.11
N ASP A 95 -2.89 2.84 -10.70
CA ASP A 95 -4.29 2.93 -11.16
C ASP A 95 -4.60 1.90 -12.25
N LYS A 96 -3.68 1.74 -13.23
CA LYS A 96 -3.84 0.76 -14.31
C LYS A 96 -3.78 -0.67 -13.80
N LEU A 97 -2.92 -0.93 -12.81
CA LEU A 97 -2.82 -2.24 -12.18
C LEU A 97 -4.11 -2.57 -11.42
N CYS A 98 -4.61 -1.65 -10.61
CA CYS A 98 -5.85 -1.82 -9.87
C CYS A 98 -7.04 -2.05 -10.80
N ALA A 99 -7.18 -1.26 -11.87
CA ALA A 99 -8.22 -1.44 -12.88
C ALA A 99 -8.11 -2.82 -13.56
N ALA A 100 -6.91 -3.22 -13.99
CA ALA A 100 -6.70 -4.52 -14.63
C ALA A 100 -7.03 -5.70 -13.72
N LEU A 101 -6.74 -5.59 -12.42
CA LEU A 101 -7.08 -6.63 -11.41
C LEU A 101 -8.59 -6.67 -11.15
N ALA A 102 -9.23 -5.52 -10.97
CA ALA A 102 -10.67 -5.40 -10.71
C ALA A 102 -11.51 -5.93 -11.89
N GLU A 103 -11.12 -5.60 -13.12
CA GLU A 103 -11.79 -6.03 -14.35
C GLU A 103 -11.41 -7.47 -14.76
N GLY A 104 -10.38 -8.05 -14.18
CA GLY A 104 -9.85 -9.37 -14.59
C GLY A 104 -9.16 -9.34 -15.94
N ASN A 105 -8.50 -8.23 -16.30
CA ASN A 105 -7.87 -8.03 -17.61
C ASN A 105 -6.52 -8.76 -17.72
N ILE A 106 -6.60 -10.05 -18.03
CA ILE A 106 -5.43 -10.94 -18.18
C ILE A 106 -4.45 -10.40 -19.24
N THR A 107 -4.97 -9.81 -20.33
CA THR A 107 -4.14 -9.31 -21.44
C THR A 107 -3.21 -8.21 -20.97
N VAL A 108 -3.68 -7.27 -20.18
CA VAL A 108 -2.87 -6.19 -19.62
C VAL A 108 -1.82 -6.75 -18.66
N LEU A 109 -2.22 -7.66 -17.76
CA LEU A 109 -1.30 -8.25 -16.79
C LEU A 109 -0.17 -9.07 -17.44
N THR A 110 -0.46 -9.74 -18.55
CA THR A 110 0.56 -10.52 -19.28
C THR A 110 1.55 -9.68 -20.08
N GLN A 111 1.37 -8.36 -20.19
CA GLN A 111 2.37 -7.45 -20.76
C GLN A 111 3.61 -7.33 -19.85
N VAL A 112 3.48 -7.68 -18.57
CA VAL A 112 4.59 -7.64 -17.63
C VAL A 112 5.54 -8.82 -17.86
N PRO A 113 6.84 -8.57 -18.12
CA PRO A 113 7.83 -9.65 -18.23
C PRO A 113 7.84 -10.51 -16.97
N GLY A 114 7.71 -11.84 -17.14
CA GLY A 114 7.64 -12.78 -16.05
C GLY A 114 6.21 -13.10 -15.53
N VAL A 115 5.19 -12.41 -16.01
CA VAL A 115 3.80 -12.73 -15.74
C VAL A 115 3.19 -13.47 -16.94
N GLY A 116 3.14 -14.79 -16.87
CA GLY A 116 2.41 -15.60 -17.86
C GLY A 116 0.91 -15.65 -17.55
N ARG A 117 0.11 -16.22 -18.47
CA ARG A 117 -1.35 -16.30 -18.34
C ARG A 117 -1.81 -16.90 -17.00
N LYS A 118 -1.21 -18.02 -16.56
CA LYS A 118 -1.53 -18.64 -15.26
C LYS A 118 -1.19 -17.74 -14.07
N GLY A 119 -0.11 -16.98 -14.16
CA GLY A 119 0.27 -15.99 -13.15
C GLY A 119 -0.72 -14.83 -13.09
N ALA A 120 -1.14 -14.31 -14.25
CA ALA A 120 -2.13 -13.25 -14.35
C ALA A 120 -3.50 -13.68 -13.82
N GLU A 121 -3.96 -14.88 -14.15
CA GLU A 121 -5.20 -15.47 -13.62
C GLU A 121 -5.15 -15.58 -12.07
N ARG A 122 -4.01 -16.01 -11.52
CA ARG A 122 -3.80 -16.07 -10.07
C ARG A 122 -3.80 -14.70 -9.42
N LEU A 123 -3.11 -13.72 -10.01
CA LEU A 123 -3.12 -12.34 -9.54
C LEU A 123 -4.56 -11.80 -9.43
N VAL A 124 -5.38 -12.04 -10.46
CA VAL A 124 -6.79 -11.62 -10.45
C VAL A 124 -7.57 -12.31 -9.34
N ILE A 125 -7.47 -13.64 -9.23
CA ILE A 125 -8.22 -14.41 -8.22
C ILE A 125 -7.87 -13.97 -6.80
N GLU A 126 -6.57 -13.78 -6.50
CA GLU A 126 -6.11 -13.50 -5.13
C GLU A 126 -6.21 -12.03 -4.75
N LEU A 127 -6.22 -11.09 -5.73
CA LEU A 127 -6.12 -9.65 -5.46
C LEU A 127 -7.35 -8.83 -5.84
N ARG A 128 -8.25 -9.32 -6.66
CA ARG A 128 -9.41 -8.58 -7.17
C ARG A 128 -10.20 -7.85 -6.07
N ASP A 129 -10.52 -8.57 -5.00
CA ASP A 129 -11.33 -8.02 -3.91
C ASP A 129 -10.49 -7.12 -2.98
N LYS A 130 -9.18 -7.30 -2.96
CA LYS A 130 -8.27 -6.54 -2.10
C LYS A 130 -7.88 -5.18 -2.69
N VAL A 131 -7.78 -5.07 -4.01
CA VAL A 131 -7.42 -3.80 -4.67
C VAL A 131 -8.55 -2.78 -4.65
N GLY A 132 -9.80 -3.21 -4.49
CA GLY A 132 -10.94 -2.29 -4.31
C GLY A 132 -10.82 -1.38 -3.09
N ALA A 133 -10.12 -1.83 -2.06
CA ALA A 133 -9.85 -1.04 -0.86
C ALA A 133 -8.66 -0.06 -1.02
N LEU A 134 -7.82 -0.26 -2.04
CA LEU A 134 -6.63 0.57 -2.32
C LEU A 134 -6.88 1.62 -3.42
N LEU A 135 -7.96 1.48 -4.19
CA LEU A 135 -8.35 2.54 -5.11
C LEU A 135 -8.77 3.75 -4.27
N PRO A 136 -8.13 4.92 -4.42
CA PRO A 136 -8.72 6.12 -3.88
C PRO A 136 -10.10 6.19 -4.53
N SER A 137 -11.14 6.01 -3.73
CA SER A 137 -12.46 6.43 -4.15
C SER A 137 -12.27 7.83 -4.68
N ALA A 138 -12.65 8.07 -5.93
CA ALA A 138 -12.80 9.42 -6.46
C ALA A 138 -13.97 10.05 -5.68
N SER A 139 -13.76 10.25 -4.40
CA SER A 139 -14.70 10.86 -3.48
C SER A 139 -14.52 12.36 -3.57
N LEU A 140 -15.51 12.98 -4.16
CA LEU A 140 -15.91 14.35 -3.82
C LEU A 140 -15.73 14.56 -2.31
N PRO A 141 -15.43 15.78 -1.82
CA PRO A 141 -15.20 16.03 -0.41
C PRO A 141 -16.51 15.86 0.38
N GLY A 142 -16.81 14.65 0.73
CA GLY A 142 -17.85 14.22 1.65
C GLY A 142 -17.26 13.03 2.39
N VAL A 143 -17.30 13.07 3.72
CA VAL A 143 -16.84 11.99 4.58
C VAL A 143 -17.55 10.70 4.16
N ASP A 144 -16.84 9.77 3.53
CA ASP A 144 -17.40 8.48 3.14
C ASP A 144 -17.56 7.64 4.40
N HIS A 145 -18.75 7.65 4.98
CA HIS A 145 -19.08 6.93 6.21
C HIS A 145 -18.77 5.43 6.11
N ASP A 146 -18.87 4.83 4.92
CA ASP A 146 -18.56 3.41 4.71
C ASP A 146 -17.05 3.14 4.79
N GLN A 147 -16.21 4.04 4.28
CA GLN A 147 -14.76 3.91 4.37
C GLN A 147 -14.28 4.13 5.82
N VAL A 148 -14.79 5.14 6.50
CA VAL A 148 -14.50 5.40 7.93
C VAL A 148 -14.93 4.20 8.78
N ARG A 149 -16.13 3.65 8.51
CA ARG A 149 -16.65 2.46 9.17
C ARG A 149 -15.70 1.28 9.02
N GLY A 150 -15.29 0.95 7.79
CA GLY A 150 -14.38 -0.18 7.52
C GLY A 150 -13.05 -0.05 8.26
N GLN A 151 -12.40 1.11 8.15
CA GLN A 151 -11.11 1.38 8.82
C GLN A 151 -11.19 1.30 10.34
N VAL A 152 -12.25 1.83 10.94
CA VAL A 152 -12.41 1.81 12.40
C VAL A 152 -12.75 0.40 12.91
N VAL A 153 -13.58 -0.35 12.20
CA VAL A 153 -13.88 -1.76 12.55
C VAL A 153 -12.59 -2.59 12.49
N GLU A 154 -11.78 -2.46 11.44
CA GLU A 154 -10.51 -3.16 11.31
C GLU A 154 -9.53 -2.81 12.44
N ALA A 155 -9.43 -1.53 12.80
CA ALA A 155 -8.62 -1.09 13.92
C ALA A 155 -9.08 -1.71 15.25
N LEU A 156 -10.38 -1.78 15.50
CA LEU A 156 -10.93 -2.39 16.72
C LEU A 156 -10.70 -3.91 16.75
N LEU A 157 -10.80 -4.60 15.62
CA LEU A 157 -10.44 -6.02 15.50
C LEU A 157 -8.96 -6.25 15.82
N GLY A 158 -8.08 -5.39 15.29
CA GLY A 158 -6.64 -5.42 15.57
C GLY A 158 -6.31 -5.18 17.06
N LEU A 159 -7.17 -4.46 17.79
CA LEU A 159 -7.08 -4.25 19.24
C LEU A 159 -7.70 -5.41 20.05
N GLY A 160 -8.24 -6.46 19.40
CA GLY A 160 -8.76 -7.65 20.04
C GLY A 160 -10.25 -7.60 20.42
N PHE A 161 -11.00 -6.61 19.93
CA PHE A 161 -12.44 -6.58 20.16
C PHE A 161 -13.16 -7.56 19.22
N PRO A 162 -14.22 -8.27 19.67
CA PRO A 162 -15.03 -9.12 18.80
C PRO A 162 -15.72 -8.32 17.68
N ALA A 163 -15.81 -8.88 16.46
CA ALA A 163 -16.36 -8.21 15.29
C ALA A 163 -17.73 -7.57 15.54
N LYS A 164 -18.64 -8.32 16.17
CA LYS A 164 -19.99 -7.87 16.48
C LYS A 164 -20.04 -6.66 17.43
N GLN A 165 -19.05 -6.56 18.35
CA GLN A 165 -18.94 -5.41 19.26
C GLN A 165 -18.31 -4.21 18.57
N ALA A 166 -17.30 -4.42 17.72
CA ALA A 166 -16.65 -3.41 16.92
C ALA A 166 -17.66 -2.73 15.96
N GLU A 167 -18.40 -3.53 15.20
CA GLU A 167 -19.43 -3.04 14.28
C GLU A 167 -20.51 -2.22 15.00
N ALA A 168 -21.06 -2.75 16.08
CA ALA A 168 -22.12 -2.06 16.85
C ALA A 168 -21.63 -0.74 17.47
N ALA A 169 -20.38 -0.68 17.94
CA ALA A 169 -19.79 0.53 18.49
C ALA A 169 -19.58 1.60 17.41
N VAL A 170 -19.11 1.21 16.23
CA VAL A 170 -18.91 2.13 15.11
C VAL A 170 -20.25 2.65 14.57
N GLU A 171 -21.25 1.78 14.40
CA GLU A 171 -22.60 2.18 13.96
C GLU A 171 -23.24 3.19 14.91
N SER A 172 -23.11 2.99 16.23
CA SER A 172 -23.61 3.93 17.21
C SER A 172 -22.96 5.31 17.07
N VAL A 173 -21.66 5.40 16.86
CA VAL A 173 -20.93 6.67 16.72
C VAL A 173 -21.27 7.36 15.41
N LEU A 174 -21.41 6.61 14.31
CA LEU A 174 -21.78 7.16 13.02
C LEU A 174 -23.23 7.70 12.99
N ALA A 175 -24.14 7.05 13.73
CA ALA A 175 -25.52 7.53 13.91
C ALA A 175 -25.60 8.82 14.72
N ASP A 176 -24.66 9.06 15.65
CA ASP A 176 -24.60 10.27 16.49
C ASP A 176 -23.88 11.47 15.80
N GLY A 177 -23.61 11.38 14.49
CA GLY A 177 -23.06 12.49 13.72
C GLY A 177 -21.68 12.21 13.13
N GLY A 178 -21.07 11.08 13.44
CA GLY A 178 -19.81 10.64 12.83
C GLY A 178 -18.64 11.60 13.06
N GLY A 179 -17.71 11.60 12.10
CA GLY A 179 -16.50 12.42 12.13
C GLY A 179 -15.42 11.78 11.26
N ASP A 180 -14.20 12.27 11.39
CA ASP A 180 -13.04 11.63 10.79
C ASP A 180 -12.71 10.29 11.48
N THR A 181 -11.96 9.43 10.81
CA THR A 181 -11.59 8.08 11.30
C THR A 181 -11.05 8.09 12.73
N ALA A 182 -10.22 9.09 13.07
CA ALA A 182 -9.61 9.20 14.40
C ALA A 182 -10.64 9.55 15.49
N THR A 183 -11.61 10.39 15.16
CA THR A 183 -12.69 10.79 16.09
C THR A 183 -13.64 9.63 16.32
N VAL A 184 -14.06 8.94 15.25
CA VAL A 184 -14.95 7.76 15.33
C VAL A 184 -14.28 6.65 16.14
N LEU A 185 -12.99 6.36 15.89
CA LEU A 185 -12.24 5.35 16.65
C LEU A 185 -12.18 5.68 18.15
N ARG A 186 -11.88 6.93 18.48
CA ARG A 186 -11.80 7.37 19.88
C ARG A 186 -13.14 7.25 20.60
N GLN A 187 -14.22 7.63 19.96
CA GLN A 187 -15.57 7.55 20.53
C GLN A 187 -16.04 6.09 20.66
N ALA A 188 -15.77 5.26 19.67
CA ALA A 188 -16.07 3.82 19.72
C ALA A 188 -15.33 3.12 20.86
N LEU A 189 -14.02 3.43 21.05
CA LEU A 189 -13.24 2.92 22.18
C LEU A 189 -13.78 3.39 23.54
N ALA A 190 -14.19 4.66 23.65
CA ALA A 190 -14.80 5.19 24.87
C ALA A 190 -16.14 4.49 25.19
N GLY A 191 -16.93 4.17 24.17
CA GLY A 191 -18.17 3.40 24.31
C GLY A 191 -17.95 1.95 24.75
N LEU A 192 -16.92 1.30 24.21
CA LEU A 192 -16.55 -0.08 24.57
C LEU A 192 -15.92 -0.20 25.95
N GLY A 193 -15.19 0.85 26.41
CA GLY A 193 -14.58 0.89 27.73
C GLY A 193 -15.56 1.12 28.88
N ARG A 194 -16.77 1.65 28.62
CA ARG A 194 -17.81 1.88 29.64
C ARG A 194 -18.72 0.68 29.93
N LYS A 195 -18.59 -0.41 29.16
CA LYS A 195 -19.39 -1.64 29.32
C LYS A 195 -18.62 -2.76 30.06
N LYS A 196 -17.81 -2.41 31.06
CA LYS A 196 -17.28 -3.36 32.06
C LYS A 196 -17.98 -3.23 33.38
#